data_758f855ecc65eb4bc6372795b06c1bce
#
_entry.id   758f855ecc65eb4bc6372795b06c1bce
#
_cell.length_a   1.000
_cell.length_b   1.000
_cell.length_c   1.000
_cell.angle_alpha   90.00
_cell.angle_beta   90.00
_cell.angle_gamma   90.00
#
_symmetry.space_group_name_H-M   'P 1'
#
loop_
_entity.id
_entity.type
_entity.pdbx_description
1 polymer ?
#
loop_
_entity_poly.entity_id
_entity_poly.type
_entity_poly.pdbx_seq_one_letter_code
_entity_poly.pdbx_strand_id
1 'polypeptide(L)'
;YFENRESVISTLESKLKTNQENAFKIALDISKLRQENALILENEVKEILKDLYLPQVDFKFQFEKTNLTENGMDSVCIVVSTNVGQVAKPLQKIASGGELSRIMLAIKTACQHDENNTIIFDEADTGVSGKVAESIGKIMKEISKNQQVICITHLAQVACFANHHLQISKQLESNDTNVKITILSDEDSIIELAKMISGKEITEQSIAYAKQLKKNNV
;
A
#
# COMPACT_ATOMS: atom_id res chain seq x y z
N TYR A 1 32.56 -13.69 -53.12
CA TYR A 1 31.27 -13.91 -52.39
C TYR A 1 31.52 -14.45 -50.97
N PHE A 2 32.51 -15.31 -50.75
CA PHE A 2 32.84 -15.90 -49.45
C PHE A 2 33.61 -14.93 -48.54
N GLU A 3 34.58 -14.18 -49.04
CA GLU A 3 35.33 -13.15 -48.27
C GLU A 3 34.43 -12.06 -47.66
N ASN A 4 33.37 -11.69 -48.36
CA ASN A 4 32.40 -10.72 -47.84
C ASN A 4 31.57 -11.26 -46.67
N ARG A 5 31.35 -12.60 -46.62
CA ARG A 5 30.61 -13.24 -45.51
C ARG A 5 31.43 -13.27 -44.21
N GLU A 6 32.70 -13.65 -44.29
CA GLU A 6 33.58 -13.69 -43.11
C GLU A 6 33.76 -12.30 -42.49
N SER A 7 33.95 -11.28 -43.33
CA SER A 7 34.03 -9.88 -42.86
C SER A 7 32.74 -9.40 -42.19
N VAL A 8 31.55 -9.78 -42.72
CA VAL A 8 30.25 -9.44 -42.12
C VAL A 8 30.08 -10.18 -40.80
N ILE A 9 30.42 -11.47 -40.73
CA ILE A 9 30.32 -12.25 -39.48
C ILE A 9 31.22 -11.65 -38.40
N SER A 10 32.48 -11.37 -38.69
CA SER A 10 33.42 -10.75 -37.75
C SER A 10 32.92 -9.38 -37.27
N THR A 11 32.33 -8.58 -38.17
CA THR A 11 31.74 -7.30 -37.81
C THR A 11 30.54 -7.45 -36.86
N LEU A 12 29.66 -8.44 -37.13
CA LEU A 12 28.50 -8.72 -36.28
C LEU A 12 28.91 -9.27 -34.92
N GLU A 13 29.90 -10.15 -34.86
CA GLU A 13 30.45 -10.65 -33.60
C GLU A 13 31.06 -9.55 -32.75
N SER A 14 31.81 -8.65 -33.37
CA SER A 14 32.37 -7.49 -32.68
C SER A 14 31.29 -6.57 -32.15
N LYS A 15 30.25 -6.27 -32.92
CA LYS A 15 29.09 -5.49 -32.50
C LYS A 15 28.33 -6.17 -31.37
N LEU A 16 28.11 -7.48 -31.46
CA LEU A 16 27.44 -8.27 -30.42
C LEU A 16 28.19 -8.16 -29.10
N LYS A 17 29.52 -8.37 -29.12
CA LYS A 17 30.37 -8.26 -27.94
C LYS A 17 30.29 -6.87 -27.33
N THR A 18 30.43 -5.81 -28.13
CA THR A 18 30.34 -4.43 -27.65
C THR A 18 28.97 -4.13 -27.04
N ASN A 19 27.88 -4.60 -27.66
CA ASN A 19 26.53 -4.41 -27.13
C ASN A 19 26.31 -5.17 -25.82
N GLN A 20 26.83 -6.38 -25.69
CA GLN A 20 26.77 -7.15 -24.46
C GLN A 20 27.53 -6.46 -23.32
N GLU A 21 28.74 -5.95 -23.58
CA GLU A 21 29.54 -5.20 -22.60
C GLU A 21 28.81 -3.92 -22.15
N ASN A 22 28.20 -3.18 -23.07
CA ASN A 22 27.41 -1.99 -22.77
C ASN A 22 26.17 -2.31 -21.97
N ALA A 23 25.42 -3.33 -22.35
CA ALA A 23 24.22 -3.78 -21.63
C ALA A 23 24.57 -4.23 -20.21
N PHE A 24 25.67 -4.96 -20.04
CA PHE A 24 26.15 -5.38 -18.72
C PHE A 24 26.53 -4.19 -17.83
N LYS A 25 27.21 -3.19 -18.39
CA LYS A 25 27.57 -1.97 -17.68
C LYS A 25 26.34 -1.20 -17.21
N ILE A 26 25.36 -1.01 -18.10
CA ILE A 26 24.09 -0.35 -17.75
C ILE A 26 23.34 -1.15 -16.65
N ALA A 27 23.32 -2.47 -16.73
CA ALA A 27 22.69 -3.32 -15.72
C ALA A 27 23.37 -3.21 -14.34
N LEU A 28 24.69 -3.04 -14.30
CA LEU A 28 25.42 -2.76 -13.05
C LEU A 28 25.03 -1.41 -12.46
N ASP A 29 24.94 -0.37 -13.29
CA ASP A 29 24.53 0.96 -12.85
C ASP A 29 23.08 0.95 -12.31
N ILE A 30 22.17 0.25 -12.98
CA ILE A 30 20.80 0.05 -12.52
C ILE A 30 20.79 -0.69 -11.17
N SER A 31 21.57 -1.77 -11.03
CA SER A 31 21.67 -2.54 -9.79
C SER A 31 22.11 -1.67 -8.62
N LYS A 32 23.12 -0.83 -8.84
CA LYS A 32 23.61 0.10 -7.82
C LYS A 32 22.53 1.10 -7.40
N LEU A 33 21.87 1.75 -8.36
CA LEU A 33 20.78 2.70 -8.09
C LEU A 33 19.62 2.05 -7.35
N ARG A 34 19.24 0.82 -7.71
CA ARG A 34 18.20 0.06 -7.02
C ARG A 34 18.56 -0.18 -5.56
N GLN A 35 19.78 -0.61 -5.26
CA GLN A 35 20.23 -0.88 -3.90
C GLN A 35 20.29 0.40 -3.04
N GLU A 36 20.78 1.50 -3.60
CA GLU A 36 20.80 2.79 -2.93
C GLU A 36 19.39 3.29 -2.59
N ASN A 37 18.46 3.26 -3.55
CA ASN A 37 17.08 3.67 -3.34
C ASN A 37 16.29 2.70 -2.45
N ALA A 38 16.60 1.41 -2.49
CA ALA A 38 16.00 0.42 -1.60
C ALA A 38 16.24 0.75 -0.13
N LEU A 39 17.45 1.16 0.25
CA LEU A 39 17.78 1.56 1.62
C LEU A 39 16.98 2.79 2.09
N ILE A 40 16.77 3.76 1.19
CA ILE A 40 15.95 4.95 1.47
C ILE A 40 14.50 4.51 1.74
N LEU A 41 13.93 3.73 0.83
CA LEU A 41 12.55 3.26 0.92
C LEU A 41 12.33 2.33 2.13
N GLU A 42 13.29 1.47 2.47
CA GLU A 42 13.24 0.64 3.68
C GLU A 42 13.10 1.49 4.95
N ASN A 43 13.85 2.58 5.04
CA ASN A 43 13.79 3.47 6.19
C ASN A 43 12.45 4.22 6.25
N GLU A 44 11.97 4.75 5.13
CA GLU A 44 10.67 5.43 5.06
C GLU A 44 9.52 4.50 5.46
N VAL A 45 9.50 3.28 4.91
CA VAL A 45 8.48 2.27 5.26
C VAL A 45 8.56 1.94 6.75
N LYS A 46 9.76 1.77 7.34
CA LYS A 46 9.94 1.47 8.76
C LYS A 46 9.41 2.59 9.66
N GLU A 47 9.60 3.86 9.29
CA GLU A 47 9.03 4.98 10.08
C GLU A 47 7.50 4.96 10.03
N ILE A 48 6.90 4.76 8.86
CA ILE A 48 5.44 4.65 8.73
C ILE A 48 4.89 3.45 9.51
N LEU A 49 5.61 2.32 9.51
CA LEU A 49 5.22 1.14 10.28
C LEU A 49 5.19 1.39 11.78
N LYS A 50 6.03 2.28 12.32
CA LYS A 50 5.96 2.69 13.75
C LYS A 50 4.64 3.41 14.03
N ASP A 51 4.22 4.31 13.14
CA ASP A 51 2.95 5.03 13.26
C ASP A 51 1.74 4.08 13.14
N LEU A 52 1.90 2.97 12.44
CA LEU A 52 0.92 1.89 12.32
C LEU A 52 1.00 0.85 13.45
N TYR A 53 1.74 1.14 14.52
CA TYR A 53 1.94 0.25 15.68
C TYR A 53 2.57 -1.11 15.31
N LEU A 54 3.48 -1.10 14.36
CA LEU A 54 4.28 -2.24 13.94
C LEU A 54 5.80 -1.96 14.07
N PRO A 55 6.30 -1.42 15.20
CA PRO A 55 7.71 -1.00 15.32
C PRO A 55 8.70 -2.16 15.27
N GLN A 56 8.23 -3.39 15.52
CA GLN A 56 9.05 -4.59 15.52
C GLN A 56 9.27 -5.21 14.15
N VAL A 57 8.55 -4.70 13.12
CA VAL A 57 8.63 -5.27 11.77
C VAL A 57 9.97 -4.89 11.14
N ASP A 58 10.75 -5.90 10.74
CA ASP A 58 11.93 -5.71 9.90
C ASP A 58 11.52 -5.88 8.44
N PHE A 59 11.61 -4.80 7.68
CA PHE A 59 11.25 -4.70 6.27
C PHE A 59 12.51 -4.47 5.44
N LYS A 60 12.77 -5.32 4.44
CA LYS A 60 13.96 -5.26 3.60
C LYS A 60 13.69 -5.68 2.17
N PHE A 61 14.49 -5.14 1.25
CA PHE A 61 14.62 -5.64 -0.10
C PHE A 61 15.76 -6.65 -0.20
N GLN A 62 15.48 -7.84 -0.65
CA GLN A 62 16.47 -8.86 -0.94
C GLN A 62 16.78 -8.85 -2.44
N PHE A 63 18.07 -8.73 -2.77
CA PHE A 63 18.56 -8.72 -4.15
C PHE A 63 19.29 -10.03 -4.45
N GLU A 64 18.90 -10.69 -5.53
CA GLU A 64 19.59 -11.87 -6.05
C GLU A 64 20.06 -11.58 -7.47
N LYS A 65 21.33 -11.90 -7.76
CA LYS A 65 21.87 -11.73 -9.11
C LYS A 65 21.28 -12.80 -10.05
N THR A 66 20.85 -12.35 -11.21
CA THR A 66 20.34 -13.20 -12.29
C THR A 66 21.11 -12.99 -13.57
N ASN A 67 20.78 -13.75 -14.61
CA ASN A 67 21.25 -13.46 -15.94
C ASN A 67 20.72 -12.10 -16.42
N LEU A 68 21.43 -11.47 -17.33
CA LEU A 68 21.03 -10.21 -17.94
C LEU A 68 19.68 -10.37 -18.65
N THR A 69 18.73 -9.52 -18.31
CA THR A 69 17.40 -9.44 -18.89
C THR A 69 17.12 -8.01 -19.38
N GLU A 70 15.98 -7.79 -20.02
CA GLU A 70 15.51 -6.44 -20.39
C GLU A 70 15.36 -5.48 -19.20
N ASN A 71 15.17 -6.02 -17.98
CA ASN A 71 15.01 -5.27 -16.73
C ASN A 71 16.31 -5.19 -15.90
N GLY A 72 17.45 -5.62 -16.43
CA GLY A 72 18.72 -5.66 -15.74
C GLY A 72 19.12 -7.06 -15.27
N MET A 73 19.89 -7.13 -14.18
CA MET A 73 20.51 -8.37 -13.68
C MET A 73 20.12 -8.72 -12.25
N ASP A 74 19.08 -8.07 -11.69
CA ASP A 74 18.63 -8.31 -10.32
C ASP A 74 17.23 -8.92 -10.31
N SER A 75 17.03 -9.92 -9.46
CA SER A 75 15.73 -10.32 -8.93
C SER A 75 15.56 -9.65 -7.58
N VAL A 76 14.48 -8.91 -7.40
CA VAL A 76 14.21 -8.17 -6.15
C VAL A 76 12.98 -8.75 -5.48
N CYS A 77 13.12 -9.09 -4.20
CA CYS A 77 12.03 -9.60 -3.39
C CYS A 77 11.90 -8.78 -2.10
N ILE A 78 10.68 -8.42 -1.71
CA ILE A 78 10.41 -7.83 -0.41
C ILE A 78 10.34 -8.97 0.61
N VAL A 79 11.18 -8.89 1.64
CA VAL A 79 11.19 -9.82 2.77
C VAL A 79 10.86 -9.08 4.05
N VAL A 80 10.05 -9.71 4.89
CA VAL A 80 9.54 -9.10 6.12
C VAL A 80 9.63 -10.11 7.27
N SER A 81 10.05 -9.62 8.43
CA SER A 81 9.90 -10.32 9.71
C SER A 81 8.95 -9.51 10.59
N THR A 82 7.86 -10.11 11.04
CA THR A 82 6.85 -9.43 11.89
C THR A 82 7.16 -9.51 13.38
N ASN A 83 8.09 -10.35 13.77
CA ASN A 83 8.51 -10.49 15.17
C ASN A 83 10.03 -10.55 15.30
N VAL A 84 10.54 -10.01 16.40
CA VAL A 84 11.98 -10.03 16.72
C VAL A 84 12.49 -11.47 16.78
N GLY A 85 13.57 -11.76 16.07
CA GLY A 85 14.22 -13.07 16.06
C GLY A 85 13.60 -14.10 15.10
N GLN A 86 12.55 -13.76 14.39
CA GLN A 86 12.03 -14.61 13.31
C GLN A 86 12.80 -14.40 12.00
N VAL A 87 12.89 -15.46 11.22
CA VAL A 87 13.48 -15.40 9.87
C VAL A 87 12.57 -14.60 8.97
N ALA A 88 13.13 -13.60 8.28
CA ALA A 88 12.40 -12.83 7.29
C ALA A 88 11.88 -13.75 6.16
N LYS A 89 10.63 -13.53 5.76
CA LYS A 89 9.94 -14.31 4.70
C LYS A 89 9.47 -13.36 3.60
N PRO A 90 9.37 -13.85 2.37
CA PRO A 90 8.73 -13.09 1.30
C PRO A 90 7.36 -12.55 1.72
N LEU A 91 7.07 -11.30 1.37
CA LEU A 91 5.83 -10.60 1.76
C LEU A 91 4.57 -11.41 1.46
N GLN A 92 4.55 -12.14 0.34
CA GLN A 92 3.43 -13.00 -0.06
C GLN A 92 3.17 -14.18 0.88
N LYS A 93 4.13 -14.52 1.76
CA LYS A 93 4.03 -15.62 2.74
C LYS A 93 3.64 -15.17 4.14
N ILE A 94 3.26 -13.92 4.31
CA ILE A 94 2.76 -13.40 5.59
C ILE A 94 1.33 -13.90 5.80
N ALA A 95 1.09 -14.58 6.93
CA ALA A 95 -0.18 -15.22 7.21
C ALA A 95 -1.26 -14.29 7.81
N SER A 96 -0.86 -13.16 8.41
CA SER A 96 -1.78 -12.21 9.07
C SER A 96 -2.30 -11.17 8.08
N GLY A 97 -3.60 -11.20 7.78
CA GLY A 97 -4.24 -10.25 6.88
C GLY A 97 -4.11 -8.80 7.35
N GLY A 98 -4.34 -8.53 8.64
CA GLY A 98 -4.24 -7.18 9.20
C GLY A 98 -2.81 -6.61 9.22
N GLU A 99 -1.80 -7.44 9.48
CA GLU A 99 -0.39 -7.01 9.39
C GLU A 99 -0.01 -6.73 7.94
N LEU A 100 -0.38 -7.62 7.02
CA LEU A 100 -0.11 -7.46 5.60
C LEU A 100 -0.76 -6.18 5.05
N SER A 101 -2.01 -5.89 5.39
CA SER A 101 -2.72 -4.68 4.95
C SER A 101 -2.01 -3.41 5.44
N ARG A 102 -1.54 -3.38 6.70
CA ARG A 102 -0.77 -2.25 7.23
C ARG A 102 0.60 -2.10 6.59
N ILE A 103 1.29 -3.22 6.33
CA ILE A 103 2.57 -3.17 5.60
C ILE A 103 2.35 -2.65 4.17
N MET A 104 1.29 -3.10 3.49
CA MET A 104 0.94 -2.58 2.16
C MET A 104 0.56 -1.10 2.19
N LEU A 105 -0.16 -0.64 3.23
CA LEU A 105 -0.44 0.78 3.44
C LEU A 105 0.86 1.58 3.60
N ALA A 106 1.81 1.10 4.42
CA ALA A 106 3.10 1.76 4.61
C ALA A 106 3.91 1.85 3.31
N ILE A 107 3.97 0.77 2.52
CA ILE A 107 4.64 0.76 1.21
C ILE A 107 3.98 1.78 0.27
N LYS A 108 2.65 1.76 0.17
CA LYS A 108 1.91 2.69 -0.69
C LYS A 108 2.11 4.14 -0.28
N THR A 109 2.19 4.41 1.02
CA THR A 109 2.47 5.75 1.56
C THR A 109 3.88 6.21 1.20
N ALA A 110 4.90 5.36 1.34
CA ALA A 110 6.28 5.67 0.99
C ALA A 110 6.49 5.86 -0.53
N CYS A 111 5.71 5.17 -1.36
CA CYS A 111 5.79 5.24 -2.83
C CYS A 111 4.87 6.30 -3.45
N GLN A 112 4.52 7.38 -2.75
CA GLN A 112 3.60 8.43 -3.23
C GLN A 112 4.22 9.33 -4.31
N HIS A 113 4.47 8.80 -5.50
CA HIS A 113 5.03 9.61 -6.59
C HIS A 113 4.07 9.81 -7.77
N ASP A 114 2.92 9.14 -7.80
CA ASP A 114 1.94 9.22 -8.90
C ASP A 114 0.67 9.97 -8.47
N GLU A 115 0.57 11.24 -8.84
CA GLU A 115 -0.54 12.14 -8.48
C GLU A 115 -1.90 11.79 -9.14
N ASN A 116 -1.95 10.88 -10.11
CA ASN A 116 -3.15 10.62 -10.93
C ASN A 116 -3.79 9.24 -10.70
N ASN A 117 -3.40 8.51 -9.65
CA ASN A 117 -3.92 7.18 -9.39
C ASN A 117 -5.02 7.18 -8.33
N THR A 118 -6.00 6.27 -8.49
CA THR A 118 -6.96 5.95 -7.44
C THR A 118 -6.46 4.74 -6.66
N ILE A 119 -6.37 4.86 -5.34
CA ILE A 119 -6.01 3.77 -4.45
C ILE A 119 -7.26 3.30 -3.72
N ILE A 120 -7.48 1.98 -3.72
CA ILE A 120 -8.59 1.34 -3.01
C ILE A 120 -8.01 0.52 -1.86
N PHE A 121 -8.41 0.85 -0.63
CA PHE A 121 -8.12 0.07 0.56
C PHE A 121 -9.38 -0.68 0.98
N ASP A 122 -9.32 -2.00 0.85
CA ASP A 122 -10.40 -2.90 1.25
C ASP A 122 -10.03 -3.55 2.58
N GLU A 123 -10.82 -3.27 3.63
CA GLU A 123 -10.64 -3.80 4.99
C GLU A 123 -9.21 -3.68 5.55
N ALA A 124 -8.51 -2.58 5.26
CA ALA A 124 -7.15 -2.35 5.77
C ALA A 124 -7.10 -2.19 7.30
N ASP A 125 -8.26 -2.06 7.93
CA ASP A 125 -8.48 -1.93 9.37
C ASP A 125 -8.89 -3.26 10.04
N THR A 126 -8.80 -4.39 9.35
CA THR A 126 -9.14 -5.70 9.91
C THR A 126 -8.22 -6.08 11.07
N GLY A 127 -8.82 -6.46 12.20
CA GLY A 127 -8.09 -6.90 13.40
C GLY A 127 -7.41 -5.77 14.19
N VAL A 128 -7.77 -4.51 13.93
CA VAL A 128 -7.26 -3.36 14.68
C VAL A 128 -8.40 -2.62 15.38
N SER A 129 -8.05 -1.76 16.34
CA SER A 129 -9.01 -0.90 17.06
C SER A 129 -8.33 0.33 17.66
N GLY A 130 -9.12 1.26 18.15
CA GLY A 130 -8.64 2.41 18.90
C GLY A 130 -7.60 3.26 18.17
N LYS A 131 -6.45 3.48 18.79
CA LYS A 131 -5.38 4.35 18.24
C LYS A 131 -4.78 3.85 16.93
N VAL A 132 -4.72 2.54 16.73
CA VAL A 132 -4.20 1.97 15.47
C VAL A 132 -5.12 2.31 14.31
N ALA A 133 -6.44 2.16 14.49
CA ALA A 133 -7.43 2.54 13.48
C ALA A 133 -7.37 4.04 13.16
N GLU A 134 -7.18 4.89 14.19
CA GLU A 134 -7.01 6.33 14.01
C GLU A 134 -5.76 6.65 13.18
N SER A 135 -4.63 5.99 13.43
CA SER A 135 -3.40 6.18 12.63
C SER A 135 -3.60 5.76 11.17
N ILE A 136 -4.31 4.66 10.91
CA ILE A 136 -4.67 4.24 9.56
C ILE A 136 -5.47 5.34 8.85
N GLY A 137 -6.50 5.87 9.50
CA GLY A 137 -7.31 6.96 8.96
C GLY A 137 -6.50 8.23 8.66
N LYS A 138 -5.58 8.62 9.55
CA LYS A 138 -4.67 9.75 9.35
C LYS A 138 -3.77 9.56 8.13
N ILE A 139 -3.15 8.40 7.99
CA ILE A 139 -2.28 8.09 6.83
C ILE A 139 -3.09 8.13 5.54
N MET A 140 -4.29 7.53 5.51
CA MET A 140 -5.17 7.59 4.33
C MET A 140 -5.58 9.01 3.98
N LYS A 141 -5.82 9.87 4.99
CA LYS A 141 -6.11 11.29 4.80
C LYS A 141 -4.92 12.02 4.19
N GLU A 142 -3.68 11.75 4.63
CA GLU A 142 -2.48 12.33 4.03
C GLU A 142 -2.32 11.91 2.56
N ILE A 143 -2.49 10.63 2.24
CA ILE A 143 -2.48 10.14 0.86
C ILE A 143 -3.54 10.87 0.02
N SER A 144 -4.73 11.11 0.59
CA SER A 144 -5.84 11.73 -0.13
C SER A 144 -5.62 13.19 -0.53
N LYS A 145 -4.57 13.85 -0.05
CA LYS A 145 -4.18 15.19 -0.49
C LYS A 145 -3.67 15.22 -1.94
N ASN A 146 -3.03 14.14 -2.38
CA ASN A 146 -2.39 14.06 -3.68
C ASN A 146 -3.04 13.04 -4.63
N GLN A 147 -3.86 12.13 -4.09
CA GLN A 147 -4.45 11.01 -4.85
C GLN A 147 -5.89 10.76 -4.40
N GLN A 148 -6.70 10.16 -5.26
CA GLN A 148 -8.00 9.67 -4.84
C GLN A 148 -7.85 8.41 -4.00
N VAL A 149 -8.40 8.43 -2.78
CA VAL A 149 -8.44 7.27 -1.88
C VAL A 149 -9.87 6.82 -1.68
N ILE A 150 -10.13 5.55 -1.93
CA ILE A 150 -11.38 4.87 -1.59
C ILE A 150 -11.07 3.87 -0.49
N CYS A 151 -11.73 4.00 0.66
CA CYS A 151 -11.55 3.08 1.78
C CYS A 151 -12.87 2.40 2.12
N ILE A 152 -12.84 1.08 2.20
CA ILE A 152 -13.94 0.25 2.73
C ILE A 152 -13.56 -0.10 4.17
N THR A 153 -14.38 0.36 5.12
CA THR A 153 -14.11 0.22 6.55
C THR A 153 -15.38 -0.03 7.34
N HIS A 154 -15.24 -0.72 8.45
CA HIS A 154 -16.29 -0.89 9.45
C HIS A 154 -16.00 -0.13 10.75
N LEU A 155 -14.86 0.59 10.82
CA LEU A 155 -14.44 1.33 12.01
C LEU A 155 -14.72 2.84 11.88
N ALA A 156 -15.48 3.38 12.82
CA ALA A 156 -15.75 4.82 12.90
C ALA A 156 -14.47 5.66 13.00
N GLN A 157 -13.41 5.12 13.65
CA GLN A 157 -12.10 5.75 13.80
C GLN A 157 -11.36 5.94 12.46
N VAL A 158 -11.69 5.15 11.43
CA VAL A 158 -11.17 5.32 10.07
C VAL A 158 -12.12 6.19 9.26
N ALA A 159 -13.43 5.88 9.30
CA ALA A 159 -14.44 6.57 8.51
C ALA A 159 -14.55 8.07 8.81
N CYS A 160 -14.22 8.51 10.03
CA CYS A 160 -14.28 9.93 10.43
C CYS A 160 -13.29 10.82 9.67
N PHE A 161 -12.26 10.26 9.04
CA PHE A 161 -11.29 11.01 8.22
C PHE A 161 -11.75 11.25 6.77
N ALA A 162 -12.85 10.62 6.34
CA ALA A 162 -13.33 10.71 4.98
C ALA A 162 -13.83 12.13 4.64
N ASN A 163 -13.46 12.62 3.45
CA ASN A 163 -14.03 13.84 2.87
C ASN A 163 -15.46 13.60 2.40
N HIS A 164 -15.72 12.42 1.86
CA HIS A 164 -17.04 11.97 1.41
C HIS A 164 -17.34 10.63 2.06
N HIS A 165 -18.46 10.55 2.79
CA HIS A 165 -18.88 9.32 3.46
C HIS A 165 -20.01 8.67 2.67
N LEU A 166 -19.78 7.44 2.20
CA LEU A 166 -20.75 6.63 1.49
C LEU A 166 -21.22 5.49 2.41
N GLN A 167 -22.54 5.37 2.59
CA GLN A 167 -23.12 4.26 3.30
C GLN A 167 -23.56 3.19 2.32
N ILE A 168 -23.19 1.93 2.60
CA ILE A 168 -23.64 0.76 1.87
C ILE A 168 -24.69 0.05 2.71
N SER A 169 -25.91 -0.10 2.19
CA SER A 169 -27.00 -0.82 2.85
C SER A 169 -27.55 -1.93 1.96
N LYS A 170 -27.86 -3.07 2.59
CA LYS A 170 -28.56 -4.19 1.92
C LYS A 170 -30.05 -4.07 2.20
N GLN A 171 -30.87 -4.00 1.17
CA GLN A 171 -32.33 -4.03 1.26
C GLN A 171 -32.82 -5.37 0.72
N LEU A 172 -33.56 -6.11 1.56
CA LEU A 172 -34.22 -7.36 1.16
C LEU A 172 -35.55 -7.01 0.55
N GLU A 173 -35.71 -7.16 -0.74
CA GLU A 173 -37.00 -7.05 -1.44
C GLU A 173 -37.42 -8.46 -1.91
N SER A 174 -38.50 -8.94 -1.36
CA SER A 174 -39.26 -10.20 -1.56
C SER A 174 -38.56 -11.43 -2.15
N ASN A 175 -37.44 -11.39 -2.86
CA ASN A 175 -36.58 -12.52 -3.29
C ASN A 175 -35.22 -12.07 -3.82
N ASP A 176 -34.91 -10.75 -3.80
CA ASP A 176 -33.66 -10.21 -4.26
C ASP A 176 -32.97 -9.38 -3.16
N THR A 177 -31.66 -9.40 -3.16
CA THR A 177 -30.85 -8.55 -2.29
C THR A 177 -30.34 -7.37 -3.08
N ASN A 178 -30.96 -6.21 -2.89
CA ASN A 178 -30.50 -4.98 -3.49
C ASN A 178 -29.48 -4.27 -2.61
N VAL A 179 -28.36 -3.85 -3.21
CA VAL A 179 -27.33 -3.04 -2.55
C VAL A 179 -27.58 -1.58 -2.91
N LYS A 180 -27.79 -0.73 -1.90
CA LYS A 180 -27.96 0.71 -2.07
C LYS A 180 -26.71 1.42 -1.53
N ILE A 181 -26.17 2.33 -2.36
CA ILE A 181 -25.08 3.23 -1.96
C ILE A 181 -25.69 4.64 -1.83
N THR A 182 -25.45 5.26 -0.67
CA THR A 182 -25.97 6.60 -0.36
C THR A 182 -24.80 7.50 0.05
N ILE A 183 -24.68 8.66 -0.60
CA ILE A 183 -23.74 9.70 -0.17
C ILE A 183 -24.39 10.41 1.02
N LEU A 184 -23.70 10.44 2.14
CA LEU A 184 -24.20 11.02 3.38
C LEU A 184 -23.90 12.52 3.44
N SER A 185 -24.86 13.28 3.97
CA SER A 185 -24.60 14.66 4.44
C SER A 185 -23.67 14.65 5.66
N ASP A 186 -23.17 15.81 6.05
CA ASP A 186 -22.34 15.90 7.26
C ASP A 186 -23.09 15.47 8.52
N GLU A 187 -24.39 15.79 8.62
CA GLU A 187 -25.24 15.39 9.73
C GLU A 187 -25.51 13.88 9.72
N ASP A 188 -25.86 13.31 8.56
CA ASP A 188 -26.07 11.88 8.40
C ASP A 188 -24.79 11.07 8.65
N SER A 189 -23.63 11.61 8.24
CA SER A 189 -22.33 11.04 8.51
C SER A 189 -22.04 10.90 10.00
N ILE A 190 -22.40 11.91 10.81
CA ILE A 190 -22.26 11.85 12.26
C ILE A 190 -23.17 10.76 12.85
N ILE A 191 -24.41 10.65 12.35
CA ILE A 191 -25.36 9.63 12.80
C ILE A 191 -24.82 8.23 12.45
N GLU A 192 -24.29 8.06 11.25
CA GLU A 192 -23.72 6.76 10.82
C GLU A 192 -22.49 6.39 11.63
N LEU A 193 -21.57 7.36 11.89
CA LEU A 193 -20.44 7.14 12.80
C LEU A 193 -20.90 6.74 14.19
N ALA A 194 -21.97 7.37 14.72
CA ALA A 194 -22.55 6.99 16.01
C ALA A 194 -23.08 5.55 16.01
N LYS A 195 -23.71 5.11 14.91
CA LYS A 195 -24.14 3.71 14.74
C LYS A 195 -22.96 2.76 14.69
N MET A 196 -21.90 3.10 13.97
CA MET A 196 -20.67 2.29 13.91
C MET A 196 -20.04 2.10 15.28
N ILE A 197 -20.16 3.11 16.18
CA ILE A 197 -19.62 3.08 17.55
C ILE A 197 -20.49 2.25 18.49
N SER A 198 -21.81 2.48 18.48
CA SER A 198 -22.74 1.92 19.48
C SER A 198 -23.56 0.72 18.98
N GLY A 199 -23.49 0.38 17.70
CA GLY A 199 -24.34 -0.63 17.08
C GLY A 199 -25.75 -0.09 16.80
N LYS A 200 -26.77 -0.90 17.09
CA LYS A 200 -28.16 -0.56 16.72
C LYS A 200 -28.78 0.56 17.54
N GLU A 201 -28.36 0.75 18.77
CA GLU A 201 -28.91 1.77 19.67
C GLU A 201 -28.03 3.01 19.70
N ILE A 202 -28.51 4.09 19.07
CA ILE A 202 -27.82 5.36 19.05
C ILE A 202 -28.10 6.08 20.37
N THR A 203 -27.06 6.44 21.11
CA THR A 203 -27.13 7.20 22.36
C THR A 203 -26.64 8.62 22.15
N GLU A 204 -27.05 9.55 23.03
CA GLU A 204 -26.49 10.92 23.02
C GLU A 204 -24.97 10.91 23.17
N GLN A 205 -24.43 9.97 23.95
CA GLN A 205 -23.00 9.81 24.15
C GLN A 205 -22.29 9.37 22.86
N SER A 206 -22.88 8.43 22.09
CA SER A 206 -22.30 8.00 20.82
C SER A 206 -22.32 9.11 19.79
N ILE A 207 -23.36 9.94 19.75
CA ILE A 207 -23.43 11.12 18.87
C ILE A 207 -22.37 12.17 19.28
N ALA A 208 -22.22 12.44 20.57
CA ALA A 208 -21.23 13.39 21.07
C ALA A 208 -19.81 12.93 20.72
N TYR A 209 -19.53 11.65 20.89
CA TYR A 209 -18.22 11.07 20.52
C TYR A 209 -17.99 11.07 19.00
N ALA A 210 -18.98 10.76 18.19
CA ALA A 210 -18.89 10.84 16.73
C ALA A 210 -18.58 12.28 16.26
N LYS A 211 -19.24 13.28 16.85
CA LYS A 211 -18.96 14.69 16.59
C LYS A 211 -17.53 15.08 16.95
N GLN A 212 -17.04 14.58 18.09
CA GLN A 212 -15.66 14.83 18.53
C GLN A 212 -14.65 14.21 17.58
N LEU A 213 -14.85 12.94 17.16
CA LEU A 213 -14.02 12.27 16.19
C LEU A 213 -13.94 13.07 14.88
N LYS A 214 -15.08 13.49 14.33
CA LYS A 214 -15.11 14.24 13.07
C LYS A 214 -14.45 15.61 13.20
N LYS A 215 -14.67 16.33 14.32
CA LYS A 215 -14.08 17.66 14.56
C LYS A 215 -12.56 17.64 14.69
N ASN A 216 -11.99 16.60 15.29
CA ASN A 216 -10.54 16.49 15.50
C ASN A 216 -9.79 16.09 14.23
N ASN A 217 -10.49 15.69 13.17
CA ASN A 217 -9.93 15.04 11.99
C ASN A 217 -10.31 15.73 10.65
N VAL A 218 -10.91 16.90 10.71
CA VAL A 218 -11.21 17.79 9.56
C VAL A 218 -10.11 18.79 9.33
#